data_72275097196849dea017e04467fc1cb9
#
_entry.id   72275097196849dea017e04467fc1cb9
#
_cell.length_a   1.000
_cell.length_b   1.000
_cell.length_c   1.000
_cell.angle_alpha   90.00
_cell.angle_beta   90.00
_cell.angle_gamma   90.00
#
_symmetry.space_group_name_H-M   'P 1'
#
loop_
_entity.id
_entity.type
_entity.pdbx_description
1 polymer ?
#
loop_
_entity_poly.entity_id
_entity_poly.type
_entity_poly.pdbx_seq_one_letter_code
_entity_poly.pdbx_strand_id
1 'polypeptide(L)'
;MVVPGHGAIFERQGGAITAAIARARARIDQFNANPAAHALHAAKVLIKYQMMDVERMPRADFERWLDSARALHALHQQHRPDMVWRDWLAHILAPMFGKGVLRQDADTVFDGA
;
A
#
# COMPACT_ATOMS: atom_id res chain seq x y z
N MET A 1 -3.24 15.08 -21.30
CA MET A 1 -3.96 15.79 -22.36
C MET A 1 -3.84 15.05 -23.67
N VAL A 2 -4.90 14.93 -24.40
CA VAL A 2 -4.88 14.36 -25.73
C VAL A 2 -4.61 15.49 -26.72
N VAL A 3 -3.58 15.30 -27.54
CA VAL A 3 -3.24 16.28 -28.56
C VAL A 3 -4.06 15.99 -29.81
N PRO A 4 -4.82 16.96 -30.31
CA PRO A 4 -5.59 16.77 -31.55
C PRO A 4 -4.69 16.37 -32.72
N GLY A 5 -5.20 15.48 -33.57
CA GLY A 5 -4.45 15.01 -34.73
C GLY A 5 -3.56 13.80 -34.48
N HIS A 6 -3.48 13.31 -33.26
CA HIS A 6 -2.68 12.14 -32.90
C HIS A 6 -3.56 10.89 -32.73
N GLY A 7 -4.37 10.58 -33.71
CA GLY A 7 -5.31 9.47 -33.65
C GLY A 7 -4.66 8.12 -33.37
N ALA A 8 -3.53 7.80 -33.99
CA ALA A 8 -2.83 6.55 -33.79
C ALA A 8 -2.26 6.43 -32.37
N ILE A 9 -1.75 7.53 -31.81
CA ILE A 9 -1.26 7.57 -30.42
C ILE A 9 -2.43 7.42 -29.45
N PHE A 10 -3.54 8.06 -29.75
CA PHE A 10 -4.76 7.96 -28.97
C PHE A 10 -5.28 6.53 -28.92
N GLU A 11 -5.29 5.82 -30.02
CA GLU A 11 -5.70 4.42 -30.10
C GLU A 11 -4.81 3.52 -29.25
N ARG A 12 -3.48 3.74 -29.26
CA ARG A 12 -2.56 3.02 -28.40
C ARG A 12 -2.86 3.28 -26.93
N GLN A 13 -3.11 4.51 -26.56
CA GLN A 13 -3.46 4.88 -25.20
C GLN A 13 -4.78 4.24 -24.79
N GLY A 14 -5.75 4.21 -25.69
CA GLY A 14 -7.02 3.53 -25.46
C GLY A 14 -6.84 2.05 -25.17
N GLY A 15 -6.00 1.35 -25.94
CA GLY A 15 -5.67 -0.05 -25.71
C GLY A 15 -4.96 -0.27 -24.38
N ALA A 16 -4.01 0.59 -24.02
CA ALA A 16 -3.30 0.52 -22.74
C ALA A 16 -4.25 0.77 -21.56
N ILE A 17 -5.15 1.73 -21.68
CA ILE A 17 -6.17 2.02 -20.66
C ILE A 17 -7.10 0.81 -20.48
N THR A 18 -7.56 0.19 -21.55
CA THR A 18 -8.43 -0.99 -21.50
C THR A 18 -7.72 -2.14 -20.79
N ALA A 19 -6.46 -2.39 -21.09
CA ALA A 19 -5.66 -3.40 -20.42
C ALA A 19 -5.48 -3.10 -18.93
N ALA A 20 -5.26 -1.82 -18.58
CA ALA A 20 -5.14 -1.39 -17.18
C ALA A 20 -6.46 -1.60 -16.42
N ILE A 21 -7.59 -1.29 -17.04
CA ILE A 21 -8.92 -1.51 -16.45
C ILE A 21 -9.16 -3.01 -16.22
N ALA A 22 -8.80 -3.86 -17.19
CA ALA A 22 -8.95 -5.30 -17.06
C ALA A 22 -8.11 -5.85 -15.87
N ARG A 23 -6.88 -5.38 -15.73
CA ARG A 23 -6.02 -5.75 -14.58
C ARG A 23 -6.60 -5.27 -13.26
N ALA A 24 -7.13 -4.06 -13.21
CA ALA A 24 -7.76 -3.51 -12.02
C ALA A 24 -8.99 -4.32 -11.62
N ARG A 25 -9.82 -4.71 -12.58
CA ARG A 25 -10.99 -5.57 -12.33
C ARG A 25 -10.58 -6.93 -11.79
N ALA A 26 -9.55 -7.55 -12.37
CA ALA A 26 -9.04 -8.82 -11.88
C ALA A 26 -8.56 -8.73 -10.43
N ARG A 27 -7.93 -7.62 -10.05
CA ARG A 27 -7.53 -7.36 -8.66
C ARG A 27 -8.73 -7.19 -7.74
N ILE A 28 -9.75 -6.46 -8.17
CA ILE A 28 -10.99 -6.28 -7.40
C ILE A 28 -11.66 -7.64 -7.17
N ASP A 29 -11.72 -8.49 -8.17
CA ASP A 29 -12.27 -9.83 -8.04
C ASP A 29 -11.47 -10.67 -7.03
N GLN A 30 -10.16 -10.59 -7.06
CA GLN A 30 -9.30 -11.24 -6.05
C GLN A 30 -9.55 -10.70 -4.65
N PHE A 31 -9.75 -9.40 -4.51
CA PHE A 31 -10.07 -8.78 -3.23
C PHE A 31 -11.38 -9.29 -2.66
N ASN A 32 -12.40 -9.39 -3.50
CA ASN A 32 -13.70 -9.93 -3.09
C ASN A 32 -13.60 -11.40 -2.69
N ALA A 33 -12.69 -12.14 -3.32
CA ALA A 33 -12.48 -13.55 -3.00
C ALA A 33 -11.68 -13.75 -1.71
N ASN A 34 -10.80 -12.79 -1.34
CA ASN A 34 -10.00 -12.89 -0.12
C ASN A 34 -9.81 -11.51 0.54
N PRO A 35 -10.83 -11.02 1.27
CA PRO A 35 -10.78 -9.69 1.89
C PRO A 35 -9.64 -9.52 2.88
N ALA A 36 -9.25 -10.56 3.62
CA ALA A 36 -8.16 -10.47 4.59
C ALA A 36 -6.80 -10.21 3.92
N ALA A 37 -6.52 -10.91 2.82
CA ALA A 37 -5.30 -10.69 2.05
C ALA A 37 -5.28 -9.29 1.42
N HIS A 38 -6.45 -8.81 0.99
CA HIS A 38 -6.60 -7.46 0.46
C HIS A 38 -6.30 -6.41 1.54
N ALA A 39 -6.81 -6.60 2.75
CA ALA A 39 -6.57 -5.69 3.86
C ALA A 39 -5.07 -5.58 4.19
N LEU A 40 -4.34 -6.70 4.17
CA LEU A 40 -2.89 -6.69 4.36
C LEU A 40 -2.19 -5.90 3.27
N HIS A 41 -2.58 -6.11 2.01
CA HIS A 41 -2.01 -5.37 0.89
C HIS A 41 -2.29 -3.88 0.99
N ALA A 42 -3.53 -3.50 1.29
CA ALA A 42 -3.92 -2.10 1.45
C ALA A 42 -3.13 -1.42 2.58
N ALA A 43 -2.94 -2.12 3.70
CA ALA A 43 -2.15 -1.60 4.81
C ALA A 43 -0.69 -1.35 4.40
N LYS A 44 -0.08 -2.29 3.68
CA LYS A 44 1.29 -2.14 3.17
C LYS A 44 1.41 -0.94 2.22
N VAL A 45 0.45 -0.75 1.34
CA VAL A 45 0.42 0.38 0.40
C VAL A 45 0.31 1.71 1.15
N LEU A 46 -0.54 1.81 2.15
CA LEU A 46 -0.69 3.03 2.96
C LEU A 46 0.62 3.38 3.68
N ILE A 47 1.27 2.39 4.27
CA ILE A 47 2.55 2.59 4.96
C ILE A 47 3.63 2.99 3.97
N LYS A 48 3.71 2.31 2.83
CA LYS A 48 4.71 2.62 1.80
C LYS A 48 4.54 4.04 1.26
N TYR A 49 3.32 4.47 0.97
CA TYR A 49 3.06 5.82 0.50
C TYR A 49 3.44 6.88 1.52
N GLN A 50 3.16 6.66 2.80
CA GLN A 50 3.61 7.57 3.85
C GLN A 50 5.12 7.70 3.87
N MET A 51 5.82 6.58 3.77
CA MET A 51 7.29 6.58 3.80
C MET A 51 7.90 7.17 2.53
N MET A 52 7.26 6.99 1.38
CA MET A 52 7.69 7.65 0.14
C MET A 52 7.57 9.16 0.22
N ASP A 53 6.54 9.65 0.91
CA ASP A 53 6.30 11.08 1.08
C ASP A 53 7.31 11.73 2.02
N VAL A 54 7.58 11.11 3.16
CA VAL A 54 8.50 11.66 4.17
C VAL A 54 9.95 11.21 3.97
N GLU A 55 10.20 10.15 3.20
CA GLU A 55 11.48 9.51 2.92
C GLU A 55 12.09 8.81 4.13
N ARG A 56 12.08 9.44 5.29
CA ARG A 56 12.57 8.89 6.56
C ARG A 56 11.90 9.59 7.73
N MET A 57 11.82 8.88 8.84
CA MET A 57 11.37 9.46 10.10
C MET A 57 11.95 8.69 11.28
N PRO A 58 12.09 9.33 12.45
CA PRO A 58 12.48 8.64 13.66
C PRO A 58 11.50 7.50 13.95
N ARG A 59 12.02 6.39 14.49
CA ARG A 59 11.20 5.22 14.81
C ARG A 59 10.04 5.56 15.73
N ALA A 60 10.26 6.40 16.73
CA ALA A 60 9.21 6.83 17.65
C ALA A 60 8.09 7.58 16.92
N ASP A 61 8.42 8.41 15.96
CA ASP A 61 7.43 9.12 15.13
C ASP A 61 6.69 8.16 14.21
N PHE A 62 7.39 7.18 13.65
CA PHE A 62 6.79 6.15 12.81
C PHE A 62 5.76 5.33 13.60
N GLU A 63 6.10 4.92 14.81
CA GLU A 63 5.19 4.20 15.70
C GLU A 63 3.97 5.05 16.08
N ARG A 64 4.17 6.31 16.39
CA ARG A 64 3.05 7.24 16.66
C ARG A 64 2.15 7.43 15.46
N TRP A 65 2.76 7.53 14.27
CA TRP A 65 1.99 7.64 13.03
C TRP A 65 1.12 6.39 12.81
N LEU A 66 1.70 5.20 12.98
CA LEU A 66 0.95 3.95 12.86
C LEU A 66 -0.24 3.93 13.82
N ASP A 67 -0.02 4.30 15.08
CA ASP A 67 -1.07 4.30 16.10
C ASP A 67 -2.14 5.35 15.84
N SER A 68 -1.84 6.40 15.10
CA SER A 68 -2.80 7.47 14.75
C SER A 68 -3.46 7.29 13.39
N ALA A 69 -2.98 6.37 12.56
CA ALA A 69 -3.46 6.18 11.18
C ALA A 69 -4.86 5.53 11.17
N ARG A 70 -5.88 6.34 10.98
CA ARG A 70 -7.29 5.89 11.02
C ARG A 70 -7.59 4.83 9.98
N ALA A 71 -7.02 4.96 8.77
CA ALA A 71 -7.24 4.00 7.70
C ALA A 71 -6.69 2.61 8.08
N LEU A 72 -5.54 2.54 8.75
CA LEU A 72 -4.99 1.28 9.23
C LEU A 72 -5.85 0.67 10.32
N HIS A 73 -6.33 1.47 11.26
CA HIS A 73 -7.23 1.00 12.31
C HIS A 73 -8.54 0.47 11.72
N ALA A 74 -9.08 1.13 10.71
CA ALA A 74 -10.29 0.70 10.02
C ALA A 74 -10.10 -0.67 9.37
N LEU A 75 -8.98 -0.88 8.68
CA LEU A 75 -8.64 -2.18 8.07
C LEU A 75 -8.53 -3.28 9.13
N HIS A 76 -7.86 -3.00 10.22
CA HIS A 76 -7.73 -3.94 11.33
C HIS A 76 -9.09 -4.32 11.92
N GLN A 77 -9.91 -3.34 12.22
CA GLN A 77 -11.23 -3.54 12.80
C GLN A 77 -12.17 -4.33 11.87
N GLN A 78 -12.11 -4.06 10.57
CA GLN A 78 -12.98 -4.72 9.60
C GLN A 78 -12.56 -6.15 9.27
N HIS A 79 -11.25 -6.43 9.24
CA HIS A 79 -10.76 -7.68 8.66
C HIS A 79 -10.07 -8.60 9.65
N ARG A 80 -9.45 -8.06 10.69
CA ARG A 80 -8.76 -8.84 11.70
C ARG A 80 -8.96 -8.30 13.12
N PRO A 81 -10.23 -8.11 13.55
CA PRO A 81 -10.49 -7.62 14.91
C PRO A 81 -10.10 -8.62 16.00
N ASP A 82 -9.93 -9.90 15.63
CA ASP A 82 -9.49 -10.99 16.49
C ASP A 82 -7.99 -10.92 16.84
N MET A 83 -7.20 -10.23 16.02
CA MET A 83 -5.76 -10.08 16.19
C MET A 83 -5.45 -8.80 16.96
N VAL A 84 -4.54 -8.86 17.92
CA VAL A 84 -4.09 -7.67 18.64
C VAL A 84 -3.45 -6.69 17.66
N TRP A 85 -3.73 -5.40 17.81
CA TRP A 85 -3.23 -4.34 16.94
C TRP A 85 -1.72 -4.43 16.68
N ARG A 86 -0.92 -4.60 17.73
CA ARG A 86 0.54 -4.68 17.62
C ARG A 86 1.00 -5.93 16.86
N ASP A 87 0.33 -7.06 17.08
CA ASP A 87 0.63 -8.30 16.38
C ASP A 87 0.27 -8.19 14.89
N TRP A 88 -0.85 -7.55 14.59
CA TRP A 88 -1.26 -7.30 13.22
C TRP A 88 -0.27 -6.38 12.49
N LEU A 89 0.18 -5.30 13.16
CA LEU A 89 1.22 -4.42 12.60
C LEU A 89 2.53 -5.17 12.35
N ALA A 90 2.97 -5.98 13.30
CA ALA A 90 4.18 -6.79 13.13
C ALA A 90 4.07 -7.74 11.95
N HIS A 91 2.91 -8.34 11.75
CA HIS A 91 2.63 -9.22 10.63
C HIS A 91 2.72 -8.49 9.27
N ILE A 92 2.35 -7.21 9.24
CA ILE A 92 2.46 -6.37 8.04
C ILE A 92 3.90 -5.90 7.83
N LEU A 93 4.55 -5.41 8.88
CA LEU A 93 5.85 -4.75 8.79
C LEU A 93 7.00 -5.72 8.56
N ALA A 94 6.95 -6.91 9.16
CA ALA A 94 8.05 -7.88 9.05
C ALA A 94 8.42 -8.18 7.59
N PRO A 95 7.48 -8.52 6.68
CA PRO A 95 7.85 -8.74 5.29
C PRO A 95 8.28 -7.45 4.57
N MET A 96 7.77 -6.28 4.96
CA MET A 96 8.19 -5.02 4.36
C MET A 96 9.66 -4.72 4.66
N PHE A 97 10.09 -4.91 5.88
CA PHE A 97 11.51 -4.80 6.26
C PHE A 97 12.34 -5.94 5.67
N GLY A 98 11.83 -7.15 5.69
CA GLY A 98 12.54 -8.32 5.17
C GLY A 98 12.83 -8.25 3.67
N LYS A 99 11.95 -7.64 2.89
CA LYS A 99 12.10 -7.47 1.45
C LYS A 99 12.77 -6.16 1.05
N GLY A 100 13.13 -5.31 2.01
CA GLY A 100 13.74 -4.02 1.73
C GLY A 100 12.77 -2.95 1.22
N VAL A 101 11.47 -3.18 1.32
CA VAL A 101 10.45 -2.17 0.99
C VAL A 101 10.54 -1.00 1.96
N LEU A 102 10.84 -1.29 3.22
CA LEU A 102 11.25 -0.35 4.24
C LEU A 102 12.62 -0.76 4.76
N ARG A 103 13.37 0.22 5.25
CA ARG A 103 14.68 0.01 5.89
C ARG A 103 14.67 0.63 7.27
N GLN A 104 15.50 0.09 8.13
CA GLN A 104 15.70 0.61 9.48
C GLN A 104 17.18 0.69 9.77
N ASP A 105 17.61 1.83 10.32
CA ASP A 105 18.97 2.05 10.78
C ASP A 105 18.91 2.77 12.12
N ALA A 106 19.47 2.16 13.18
CA ALA A 106 19.39 2.65 14.54
C ALA A 106 17.94 3.04 14.91
N ASP A 107 17.66 4.32 15.12
CA ASP A 107 16.37 4.84 15.54
C ASP A 107 15.55 5.45 14.39
N THR A 108 15.93 5.19 13.15
CA THR A 108 15.31 5.81 11.98
C THR A 108 14.75 4.75 11.03
N VAL A 109 13.53 5.00 10.54
CA VAL A 109 12.89 4.19 9.49
C VAL A 109 12.98 4.95 8.18
N PHE A 110 13.36 4.25 7.11
CA PHE A 110 13.56 4.81 5.77
C PHE A 110 12.66 4.14 4.76
N ASP A 111 12.29 4.91 3.73
CA ASP A 111 11.78 4.32 2.51
C ASP A 111 12.89 3.49 1.86
N GLY A 112 12.57 2.26 1.48
CA GLY A 112 13.54 1.31 0.92
C GLY A 112 13.73 1.43 -0.59
N ALA A 113 13.35 2.54 -1.18
CA ALA A 113 13.43 2.73 -2.63
C ALA A 113 14.86 2.70 -3.16
#